data_8227e1d9669d964d5037af9c90130ee7
#
_entry.id   8227e1d9669d964d5037af9c90130ee7
#
_cell.length_a   1.000
_cell.length_b   1.000
_cell.length_c   1.000
_cell.angle_alpha   90.00
_cell.angle_beta   90.00
_cell.angle_gamma   90.00
#
_symmetry.space_group_name_H-M   'P 1'
#
loop_
_entity.id
_entity.type
_entity.pdbx_description
1 polymer ?
#
loop_
_entity_poly.entity_id
_entity_poly.type
_entity_poly.pdbx_seq_one_letter_code
_entity_poly.pdbx_strand_id
1 'polypeptide(L)'
;MSKISDKDLAAGLRQRKKPETIAAEVRDTIVSQMHADAMKLPVDKILPSPFQVRQITEQTLEALMESIKDTGGLITPIVVRPSADGYELIAGHTRYLACVRLGYAEIQAVVRPMSDAEAARALAADNLTRKDLSDFEIFKQLSALFAAGFLKSNSEASRLLGRTRQDIIRYQAFGELPSEVIELLDSQPNLVGASTAKALLEYQPVQKQVVIEGCQRLLAGRIQTQVALLAWIHQQVRNKPVRQEQRILDQAGATIGKIIVGTSGLKLESKIIDLVKIEEMLKRTLKEQGYRL
;
A
#
# COMPACT_ATOMS: atom_id res chain seq x y z
N MET A 1 23.35 7.80 53.16
CA MET A 1 22.51 7.86 51.95
C MET A 1 21.99 9.28 51.79
N SER A 2 22.62 10.06 50.91
CA SER A 2 22.26 11.47 50.68
C SER A 2 20.95 11.54 49.89
N LYS A 3 19.92 12.21 50.42
CA LYS A 3 18.66 12.47 49.74
C LYS A 3 18.91 13.53 48.66
N ILE A 4 18.77 13.17 47.40
CA ILE A 4 18.75 14.14 46.29
C ILE A 4 17.57 15.08 46.52
N SER A 5 17.83 16.40 46.59
CA SER A 5 16.80 17.42 46.83
C SER A 5 15.88 17.52 45.60
N ASP A 6 14.57 17.75 45.84
CA ASP A 6 13.60 18.03 44.77
C ASP A 6 13.99 19.22 43.90
N LYS A 7 14.81 20.15 44.39
CA LYS A 7 15.40 21.26 43.63
C LYS A 7 16.43 20.77 42.60
N ASP A 8 17.23 19.76 42.93
CA ASP A 8 18.24 19.22 42.04
C ASP A 8 17.60 18.34 40.94
N LEU A 9 16.50 17.67 41.29
CA LEU A 9 15.67 16.94 40.29
C LEU A 9 15.00 17.90 39.29
N ALA A 10 14.45 19.01 39.79
CA ALA A 10 13.80 20.04 38.99
C ALA A 10 14.80 20.79 38.09
N ALA A 11 16.03 21.01 38.54
CA ALA A 11 17.11 21.60 37.76
C ALA A 11 17.54 20.66 36.62
N GLY A 12 17.66 19.35 36.87
CA GLY A 12 17.99 18.35 35.86
C GLY A 12 16.89 18.18 34.79
N LEU A 13 15.62 18.37 35.16
CA LEU A 13 14.50 18.32 34.20
C LEU A 13 14.42 19.58 33.31
N ARG A 14 14.89 20.74 33.79
CA ARG A 14 14.92 21.99 33.02
C ARG A 14 16.04 22.00 31.95
N GLN A 15 17.08 21.16 32.07
CA GLN A 15 18.16 21.03 31.10
C GLN A 15 17.89 20.02 29.97
N ARG A 16 16.79 19.26 30.04
CA ARG A 16 16.42 18.38 28.93
C ARG A 16 15.93 19.25 27.77
N LYS A 17 16.72 19.34 26.71
CA LYS A 17 16.31 19.97 25.44
C LYS A 17 14.95 19.38 25.01
N LYS A 18 14.05 20.25 24.54
CA LYS A 18 12.76 19.81 24.02
C LYS A 18 12.99 18.83 22.85
N PRO A 19 12.16 17.78 22.67
CA PRO A 19 12.30 16.82 21.58
C PRO A 19 12.41 17.48 20.19
N GLU A 20 11.72 18.60 19.99
CA GLU A 20 11.75 19.40 18.76
C GLU A 20 13.14 20.03 18.50
N THR A 21 13.84 20.47 19.55
CA THR A 21 15.18 21.05 19.43
C THR A 21 16.21 19.98 19.08
N ILE A 22 16.09 18.78 19.67
CA ILE A 22 16.97 17.64 19.37
C ILE A 22 16.73 17.19 17.92
N ALA A 23 15.48 17.12 17.46
CA ALA A 23 15.16 16.75 16.08
C ALA A 23 15.70 17.77 15.07
N ALA A 24 15.67 19.08 15.39
CA ALA A 24 16.25 20.12 14.56
C ALA A 24 17.78 20.00 14.48
N GLU A 25 18.47 19.85 15.61
CA GLU A 25 19.93 19.68 15.65
C GLU A 25 20.41 18.44 14.92
N VAL A 26 19.68 17.31 15.05
CA VAL A 26 19.96 16.08 14.31
C VAL A 26 19.75 16.29 12.81
N ARG A 27 18.67 16.99 12.41
CA ARG A 27 18.43 17.33 11.01
C ARG A 27 19.56 18.18 10.43
N ASP A 28 19.94 19.25 11.13
CA ASP A 28 21.00 20.17 10.68
C ASP A 28 22.35 19.45 10.57
N THR A 29 22.64 18.54 11.49
CA THR A 29 23.87 17.72 11.44
C THR A 29 23.85 16.78 10.22
N ILE A 30 22.70 16.11 9.95
CA ILE A 30 22.54 15.22 8.80
C ILE A 30 22.68 16.01 7.49
N VAL A 31 22.01 17.16 7.39
CA VAL A 31 22.08 18.02 6.21
C VAL A 31 23.53 18.51 5.99
N SER A 32 24.23 18.93 7.05
CA SER A 32 25.62 19.36 6.96
C SER A 32 26.56 18.23 6.51
N GLN A 33 26.37 17.00 7.01
CA GLN A 33 27.14 15.84 6.54
C GLN A 33 26.82 15.50 5.08
N MET A 34 25.55 15.57 4.67
CA MET A 34 25.17 15.36 3.26
C MET A 34 25.83 16.39 2.34
N HIS A 35 25.99 17.64 2.78
CA HIS A 35 26.68 18.66 2.00
C HIS A 35 28.18 18.42 1.92
N ALA A 36 28.82 17.94 2.99
CA ALA A 36 30.23 17.59 3.00
C ALA A 36 30.56 16.43 2.03
N ASP A 37 29.63 15.49 1.86
CA ASP A 37 29.77 14.33 0.95
C ASP A 37 29.25 14.62 -0.47
N ALA A 38 28.68 15.81 -0.72
CA ALA A 38 28.09 16.14 -2.00
C ALA A 38 29.14 16.53 -3.04
N MET A 39 28.98 15.99 -4.23
CA MET A 39 29.77 16.36 -5.41
C MET A 39 28.82 16.81 -6.55
N LYS A 40 29.36 17.57 -7.50
CA LYS A 40 28.62 17.94 -8.71
C LYS A 40 28.71 16.81 -9.71
N LEU A 41 27.56 16.37 -10.19
CA LEU A 41 27.44 15.36 -11.24
C LEU A 41 26.74 15.93 -12.46
N PRO A 42 27.18 15.56 -13.68
CA PRO A 42 26.48 15.91 -14.91
C PRO A 42 25.07 15.33 -14.90
N VAL A 43 24.07 16.16 -15.21
CA VAL A 43 22.64 15.77 -15.17
C VAL A 43 22.33 14.67 -16.17
N ASP A 44 22.99 14.67 -17.34
CA ASP A 44 22.86 13.66 -18.41
C ASP A 44 23.37 12.26 -18.02
N LYS A 45 24.20 12.16 -16.97
CA LYS A 45 24.70 10.89 -16.42
C LYS A 45 23.82 10.32 -15.31
N ILE A 46 22.70 10.98 -14.96
CA ILE A 46 21.81 10.54 -13.91
C ILE A 46 20.55 9.97 -14.54
N LEU A 47 20.30 8.67 -14.31
CA LEU A 47 19.13 7.95 -14.80
C LEU A 47 18.08 7.80 -13.68
N PRO A 48 16.79 7.97 -13.99
CA PRO A 48 15.73 7.65 -13.05
C PRO A 48 15.76 6.16 -12.68
N SER A 49 15.47 5.85 -11.41
CA SER A 49 15.36 4.45 -11.00
C SER A 49 14.15 3.76 -11.63
N PRO A 50 14.27 2.49 -12.09
CA PRO A 50 13.14 1.70 -12.57
C PRO A 50 12.10 1.42 -11.48
N PHE A 51 12.46 1.58 -10.22
CA PHE A 51 11.58 1.41 -9.05
C PHE A 51 10.83 2.69 -8.66
N GLN A 52 10.97 3.77 -9.44
CA GLN A 52 10.26 5.03 -9.18
C GLN A 52 8.80 4.92 -9.62
N VAL A 53 7.88 4.94 -8.65
CA VAL A 53 6.42 4.82 -8.86
C VAL A 53 5.72 6.19 -8.82
N ARG A 54 6.44 7.25 -8.44
CA ARG A 54 5.82 8.55 -8.15
C ARG A 54 5.41 9.32 -9.40
N GLN A 55 4.14 9.75 -9.44
CA GLN A 55 3.71 10.85 -10.30
C GLN A 55 3.96 12.19 -9.59
N ILE A 56 4.71 13.08 -10.24
CA ILE A 56 5.02 14.43 -9.74
C ILE A 56 4.04 15.39 -10.40
N THR A 57 3.28 16.13 -9.58
CA THR A 57 2.34 17.14 -10.10
C THR A 57 3.09 18.35 -10.60
N GLU A 58 2.59 18.99 -11.67
CA GLU A 58 3.19 20.20 -12.26
C GLU A 58 3.32 21.31 -11.22
N GLN A 59 2.28 21.53 -10.41
CA GLN A 59 2.29 22.54 -9.36
C GLN A 59 3.41 22.36 -8.33
N THR A 60 3.69 21.10 -7.92
CA THR A 60 4.78 20.81 -6.98
C THR A 60 6.15 21.07 -7.62
N LEU A 61 6.26 20.79 -8.91
CA LEU A 61 7.49 20.98 -9.64
C LEU A 61 7.79 22.47 -9.87
N GLU A 62 6.79 23.25 -10.26
CA GLU A 62 6.89 24.71 -10.45
C GLU A 62 7.29 25.42 -9.14
N ALA A 63 6.62 25.13 -8.03
CA ALA A 63 6.95 25.70 -6.72
C ALA A 63 8.39 25.40 -6.32
N LEU A 64 8.90 24.18 -6.60
CA LEU A 64 10.28 23.82 -6.32
C LEU A 64 11.26 24.54 -7.26
N MET A 65 10.93 24.70 -8.54
CA MET A 65 11.74 25.45 -9.50
C MET A 65 11.92 26.90 -9.08
N GLU A 66 10.87 27.56 -8.59
CA GLU A 66 10.96 28.91 -8.02
C GLU A 66 11.90 28.94 -6.80
N SER A 67 11.70 28.02 -5.86
CA SER A 67 12.56 27.94 -4.68
C SER A 67 14.05 27.72 -5.03
N ILE A 68 14.36 26.90 -6.05
CA ILE A 68 15.74 26.66 -6.52
C ILE A 68 16.33 27.92 -7.14
N LYS A 69 15.54 28.72 -7.87
CA LYS A 69 15.98 30.00 -8.44
C LYS A 69 16.30 31.00 -7.33
N ASP A 70 15.42 31.13 -6.34
CA ASP A 70 15.56 32.06 -5.23
C ASP A 70 16.78 31.77 -4.35
N THR A 71 17.09 30.49 -4.14
CA THR A 71 18.23 30.03 -3.33
C THR A 71 19.55 29.93 -4.12
N GLY A 72 19.49 30.09 -5.45
CA GLY A 72 20.68 29.93 -6.31
C GLY A 72 21.15 28.48 -6.47
N GLY A 73 20.36 27.49 -6.06
CA GLY A 73 20.69 26.07 -6.17
C GLY A 73 19.92 25.17 -5.21
N LEU A 74 20.31 23.90 -5.13
CA LEU A 74 19.72 22.95 -4.22
C LEU A 74 20.20 23.14 -2.79
N ILE A 75 19.28 23.34 -1.84
CA ILE A 75 19.59 23.33 -0.40
C ILE A 75 19.98 21.95 0.09
N THR A 76 19.41 20.89 -0.51
CA THR A 76 19.71 19.50 -0.15
C THR A 76 20.09 18.73 -1.41
N PRO A 77 21.25 18.05 -1.45
CA PRO A 77 21.67 17.28 -2.61
C PRO A 77 20.74 16.10 -2.89
N ILE A 78 20.71 15.63 -4.13
CA ILE A 78 20.08 14.36 -4.47
C ILE A 78 20.95 13.19 -4.00
N VAL A 79 20.38 11.98 -3.90
CA VAL A 79 21.15 10.76 -3.60
C VAL A 79 21.11 9.85 -4.82
N VAL A 80 22.28 9.39 -5.24
CA VAL A 80 22.48 8.50 -6.38
C VAL A 80 23.36 7.32 -6.00
N ARG A 81 23.29 6.23 -6.76
CA ARG A 81 24.24 5.12 -6.70
C ARG A 81 24.95 4.95 -8.04
N PRO A 82 26.19 4.39 -8.07
CA PRO A 82 26.84 4.02 -9.31
C PRO A 82 26.02 2.98 -10.07
N SER A 83 25.94 3.13 -11.39
CA SER A 83 25.32 2.20 -12.34
C SER A 83 26.26 1.99 -13.53
N ALA A 84 26.01 0.99 -14.38
CA ALA A 84 26.85 0.67 -15.54
C ALA A 84 27.03 1.87 -16.49
N ASP A 85 25.94 2.64 -16.70
CA ASP A 85 25.92 3.76 -17.65
C ASP A 85 25.97 5.15 -16.99
N GLY A 86 26.34 5.22 -15.71
CA GLY A 86 26.41 6.47 -14.96
C GLY A 86 25.93 6.32 -13.52
N TYR A 87 24.85 7.01 -13.16
CA TYR A 87 24.30 7.02 -11.81
C TYR A 87 22.80 6.77 -11.84
N GLU A 88 22.32 5.94 -10.92
CA GLU A 88 20.89 5.73 -10.71
C GLU A 88 20.39 6.63 -9.56
N LEU A 89 19.32 7.37 -9.81
CA LEU A 89 18.70 8.28 -8.85
C LEU A 89 17.91 7.51 -7.78
N ILE A 90 18.32 7.65 -6.51
CA ILE A 90 17.72 6.98 -5.37
C ILE A 90 16.75 7.90 -4.59
N ALA A 91 17.15 9.16 -4.37
CA ALA A 91 16.29 10.13 -3.68
C ALA A 91 16.40 11.52 -4.28
N GLY A 92 15.30 12.28 -4.27
CA GLY A 92 15.27 13.65 -4.76
C GLY A 92 14.77 13.79 -6.21
N HIS A 93 13.88 12.92 -6.67
CA HIS A 93 13.31 12.93 -8.04
C HIS A 93 12.73 14.29 -8.44
N THR A 94 11.97 14.95 -7.56
CA THR A 94 11.40 16.27 -7.87
C THR A 94 12.50 17.31 -8.05
N ARG A 95 13.58 17.25 -7.23
CA ARG A 95 14.75 18.13 -7.33
C ARG A 95 15.51 17.89 -8.63
N TYR A 96 15.73 16.65 -9.00
CA TYR A 96 16.35 16.28 -10.27
C TYR A 96 15.55 16.83 -11.46
N LEU A 97 14.23 16.56 -11.52
CA LEU A 97 13.39 17.06 -12.60
C LEU A 97 13.34 18.59 -12.67
N ALA A 98 13.30 19.27 -11.52
CA ALA A 98 13.36 20.73 -11.47
C ALA A 98 14.67 21.26 -12.06
N CYS A 99 15.82 20.67 -11.72
CA CYS A 99 17.12 21.04 -12.27
C CYS A 99 17.20 20.77 -13.79
N VAL A 100 16.70 19.63 -14.27
CA VAL A 100 16.60 19.33 -15.71
C VAL A 100 15.78 20.40 -16.44
N ARG A 101 14.59 20.77 -15.93
CA ARG A 101 13.75 21.81 -16.55
C ARG A 101 14.36 23.20 -16.48
N LEU A 102 15.16 23.48 -15.46
CA LEU A 102 15.89 24.75 -15.32
C LEU A 102 17.16 24.80 -16.20
N GLY A 103 17.52 23.72 -16.88
CA GLY A 103 18.67 23.66 -17.76
C GLY A 103 20.02 23.58 -17.03
N TYR A 104 20.06 23.08 -15.80
CA TYR A 104 21.30 22.87 -15.08
C TYR A 104 22.15 21.79 -15.77
N ALA A 105 23.41 22.09 -16.05
CA ALA A 105 24.35 21.11 -16.60
C ALA A 105 24.82 20.10 -15.55
N GLU A 106 24.92 20.56 -14.30
CA GLU A 106 25.38 19.75 -13.16
C GLU A 106 24.44 19.92 -11.97
N ILE A 107 24.34 18.87 -11.14
CA ILE A 107 23.52 18.85 -9.91
C ILE A 107 24.33 18.34 -8.72
N GLN A 108 24.11 18.92 -7.54
CA GLN A 108 24.70 18.42 -6.31
C GLN A 108 24.11 17.07 -5.92
N ALA A 109 24.94 16.06 -5.78
CA ALA A 109 24.56 14.68 -5.48
C ALA A 109 25.50 14.03 -4.47
N VAL A 110 24.94 13.20 -3.60
CA VAL A 110 25.70 12.28 -2.75
C VAL A 110 25.71 10.91 -3.41
N VAL A 111 26.90 10.40 -3.70
CA VAL A 111 27.07 9.07 -4.30
C VAL A 111 27.18 8.03 -3.20
N ARG A 112 26.26 7.08 -3.15
CA ARG A 112 26.27 5.97 -2.19
C ARG A 112 26.23 4.64 -2.92
N PRO A 113 27.29 3.83 -2.85
CA PRO A 113 27.25 2.44 -3.33
C PRO A 113 26.20 1.65 -2.53
N MET A 114 25.31 0.97 -3.24
CA MET A 114 24.29 0.11 -2.63
C MET A 114 23.83 -0.95 -3.62
N SER A 115 23.41 -2.10 -3.11
CA SER A 115 22.81 -3.18 -3.89
C SER A 115 21.41 -2.79 -4.40
N ASP A 116 20.89 -3.54 -5.39
CA ASP A 116 19.52 -3.32 -5.91
C ASP A 116 18.46 -3.41 -4.81
N ALA A 117 18.61 -4.35 -3.89
CA ALA A 117 17.70 -4.51 -2.75
C ALA A 117 17.75 -3.31 -1.78
N GLU A 118 18.92 -2.73 -1.54
CA GLU A 118 19.08 -1.55 -0.70
C GLU A 118 18.52 -0.32 -1.40
N ALA A 119 18.80 -0.15 -2.70
CA ALA A 119 18.27 0.93 -3.52
C ALA A 119 16.74 0.92 -3.57
N ALA A 120 16.13 -0.24 -3.85
CA ALA A 120 14.68 -0.41 -3.88
C ALA A 120 14.04 -0.10 -2.51
N ARG A 121 14.67 -0.56 -1.41
CA ARG A 121 14.20 -0.25 -0.05
C ARG A 121 14.35 1.23 0.29
N ALA A 122 15.44 1.87 -0.10
CA ALA A 122 15.66 3.32 0.13
C ALA A 122 14.64 4.16 -0.63
N LEU A 123 14.37 3.84 -1.90
CA LEU A 123 13.33 4.47 -2.72
C LEU A 123 11.94 4.31 -2.11
N ALA A 124 11.62 3.10 -1.68
CA ALA A 124 10.34 2.83 -1.02
C ALA A 124 10.23 3.58 0.31
N ALA A 125 11.28 3.62 1.12
CA ALA A 125 11.28 4.35 2.38
C ALA A 125 11.06 5.85 2.16
N ASP A 126 11.76 6.47 1.20
CA ASP A 126 11.59 7.90 0.84
C ASP A 126 10.14 8.18 0.40
N ASN A 127 9.58 7.33 -0.46
CA ASN A 127 8.21 7.47 -0.92
C ASN A 127 7.18 7.20 0.20
N LEU A 128 7.37 6.13 0.98
CA LEU A 128 6.41 5.66 1.98
C LEU A 128 6.38 6.46 3.28
N THR A 129 7.41 7.26 3.57
CA THR A 129 7.43 8.18 4.72
C THR A 129 6.60 9.44 4.51
N ARG A 130 6.05 9.64 3.32
CA ARG A 130 5.22 10.79 2.99
C ARG A 130 3.82 10.68 3.62
N LYS A 131 3.30 11.82 4.07
CA LYS A 131 2.00 11.91 4.74
C LYS A 131 0.81 11.93 3.76
N ASP A 132 1.09 12.09 2.47
CA ASP A 132 0.11 12.30 1.40
C ASP A 132 -0.23 11.05 0.58
N LEU A 133 0.41 9.90 0.87
CA LEU A 133 0.09 8.65 0.19
C LEU A 133 -1.22 8.05 0.69
N SER A 134 -2.04 7.61 -0.27
CA SER A 134 -3.19 6.76 0.02
C SER A 134 -2.76 5.35 0.45
N ASP A 135 -3.63 4.66 1.16
CA ASP A 135 -3.40 3.26 1.55
C ASP A 135 -3.20 2.34 0.33
N PHE A 136 -3.87 2.64 -0.78
CA PHE A 136 -3.74 1.89 -2.03
C PHE A 136 -2.37 2.10 -2.71
N GLU A 137 -1.84 3.32 -2.69
CA GLU A 137 -0.49 3.60 -3.21
C GLU A 137 0.59 2.91 -2.35
N ILE A 138 0.41 2.87 -1.02
CA ILE A 138 1.27 2.09 -0.12
C ILE A 138 1.23 0.61 -0.48
N PHE A 139 0.03 0.04 -0.72
CA PHE A 139 -0.12 -1.33 -1.17
C PHE A 139 0.62 -1.60 -2.49
N LYS A 140 0.47 -0.73 -3.50
CA LYS A 140 1.16 -0.91 -4.80
C LYS A 140 2.67 -0.96 -4.65
N GLN A 141 3.24 -0.07 -3.84
CA GLN A 141 4.68 -0.05 -3.57
C GLN A 141 5.14 -1.30 -2.81
N LEU A 142 4.41 -1.70 -1.77
CA LEU A 142 4.72 -2.94 -1.04
C LEU A 142 4.66 -4.18 -1.95
N SER A 143 3.62 -4.28 -2.78
CA SER A 143 3.44 -5.40 -3.71
C SER A 143 4.59 -5.49 -4.71
N ALA A 144 5.06 -4.35 -5.25
CA ALA A 144 6.22 -4.31 -6.13
C ALA A 144 7.49 -4.79 -5.45
N LEU A 145 7.73 -4.40 -4.18
CA LEU A 145 8.89 -4.84 -3.40
C LEU A 145 8.85 -6.34 -3.06
N PHE A 146 7.66 -6.87 -2.75
CA PHE A 146 7.48 -8.32 -2.54
C PHE A 146 7.68 -9.11 -3.83
N ALA A 147 7.10 -8.66 -4.94
CA ALA A 147 7.22 -9.30 -6.24
C ALA A 147 8.67 -9.32 -6.75
N ALA A 148 9.44 -8.27 -6.50
CA ALA A 148 10.86 -8.19 -6.83
C ALA A 148 11.76 -8.96 -5.84
N GLY A 149 11.20 -9.57 -4.77
CA GLY A 149 11.96 -10.30 -3.76
C GLY A 149 12.77 -9.43 -2.79
N PHE A 150 12.58 -8.11 -2.82
CA PHE A 150 13.27 -7.17 -1.92
C PHE A 150 12.70 -7.17 -0.49
N LEU A 151 11.45 -7.59 -0.33
CA LEU A 151 10.81 -7.92 0.95
C LEU A 151 10.44 -9.39 0.97
N LYS A 152 10.79 -10.07 2.06
CA LYS A 152 10.53 -11.51 2.23
C LYS A 152 9.45 -11.78 3.27
N SER A 153 9.05 -10.78 4.07
CA SER A 153 8.08 -10.96 5.14
C SER A 153 7.36 -9.67 5.52
N ASN A 154 6.16 -9.82 6.09
CA ASN A 154 5.41 -8.70 6.67
C ASN A 154 6.17 -8.01 7.83
N SER A 155 7.10 -8.72 8.48
CA SER A 155 7.97 -8.16 9.52
C SER A 155 8.99 -7.19 8.94
N GLU A 156 9.54 -7.48 7.76
CA GLU A 156 10.44 -6.57 7.05
C GLU A 156 9.69 -5.34 6.55
N ALA A 157 8.49 -5.53 5.96
CA ALA A 157 7.63 -4.44 5.54
C ALA A 157 7.22 -3.53 6.71
N SER A 158 6.88 -4.13 7.86
CA SER A 158 6.55 -3.42 9.10
C SER A 158 7.70 -2.53 9.59
N ARG A 159 8.92 -3.04 9.56
CA ARG A 159 10.14 -2.28 9.93
C ARG A 159 10.45 -1.16 8.93
N LEU A 160 10.32 -1.45 7.63
CA LEU A 160 10.57 -0.48 6.56
C LEU A 160 9.63 0.73 6.68
N LEU A 161 8.34 0.48 6.95
CA LEU A 161 7.30 1.52 7.01
C LEU A 161 7.16 2.17 8.39
N GLY A 162 7.78 1.62 9.44
CA GLY A 162 7.48 2.03 10.82
C GLY A 162 6.00 1.82 11.20
N ARG A 163 5.34 0.83 10.60
CA ARG A 163 3.92 0.48 10.81
C ARG A 163 3.81 -0.87 11.49
N THR A 164 2.64 -1.18 12.05
CA THR A 164 2.40 -2.49 12.66
C THR A 164 2.24 -3.58 11.59
N ARG A 165 2.44 -4.85 11.96
CA ARG A 165 2.13 -5.99 11.06
C ARG A 165 0.66 -6.03 10.65
N GLN A 166 -0.22 -5.60 11.53
CA GLN A 166 -1.65 -5.51 11.28
C GLN A 166 -1.95 -4.50 10.14
N ASP A 167 -1.23 -3.37 10.12
CA ASP A 167 -1.37 -2.39 9.04
C ASP A 167 -0.89 -2.97 7.71
N ILE A 168 0.24 -3.72 7.70
CA ILE A 168 0.73 -4.40 6.50
C ILE A 168 -0.32 -5.37 5.94
N ILE A 169 -0.95 -6.17 6.82
CA ILE A 169 -2.03 -7.10 6.42
C ILE A 169 -3.23 -6.34 5.86
N ARG A 170 -3.58 -5.17 6.41
CA ARG A 170 -4.67 -4.34 5.87
C ARG A 170 -4.33 -3.81 4.48
N TYR A 171 -3.10 -3.37 4.24
CA TYR A 171 -2.67 -2.94 2.91
C TYR A 171 -2.72 -4.09 1.91
N GLN A 172 -2.28 -5.30 2.29
CA GLN A 172 -2.32 -6.48 1.41
C GLN A 172 -3.74 -6.88 1.01
N ALA A 173 -4.77 -6.52 1.79
CA ALA A 173 -6.17 -6.77 1.46
C ALA A 173 -6.60 -6.19 0.11
N PHE A 174 -5.97 -5.12 -0.37
CA PHE A 174 -6.24 -4.59 -1.70
C PHE A 174 -5.95 -5.60 -2.81
N GLY A 175 -4.92 -6.43 -2.66
CA GLY A 175 -4.55 -7.44 -3.65
C GLY A 175 -5.56 -8.56 -3.84
N GLU A 176 -6.49 -8.70 -2.90
CA GLU A 176 -7.57 -9.70 -2.94
C GLU A 176 -8.90 -9.11 -3.45
N LEU A 177 -8.96 -7.78 -3.71
CA LEU A 177 -10.15 -7.13 -4.26
C LEU A 177 -10.36 -7.49 -5.73
N PRO A 178 -11.60 -7.43 -6.23
CA PRO A 178 -11.87 -7.60 -7.65
C PRO A 178 -11.08 -6.65 -8.53
N SER A 179 -10.64 -7.12 -9.71
CA SER A 179 -9.90 -6.30 -10.69
C SER A 179 -10.63 -5.01 -11.05
N GLU A 180 -11.95 -5.07 -11.15
CA GLU A 180 -12.81 -3.92 -11.45
C GLU A 180 -12.75 -2.84 -10.33
N VAL A 181 -12.59 -3.26 -9.07
CA VAL A 181 -12.39 -2.33 -7.95
C VAL A 181 -10.97 -1.76 -7.97
N ILE A 182 -9.96 -2.55 -8.34
CA ILE A 182 -8.58 -2.09 -8.50
C ILE A 182 -8.50 -1.00 -9.59
N GLU A 183 -9.19 -1.17 -10.73
CA GLU A 183 -9.26 -0.16 -11.79
C GLU A 183 -9.86 1.17 -11.29
N LEU A 184 -10.90 1.11 -10.44
CA LEU A 184 -11.45 2.32 -9.80
C LEU A 184 -10.44 2.99 -8.88
N LEU A 185 -9.68 2.21 -8.11
CA LEU A 185 -8.63 2.70 -7.22
C LEU A 185 -7.41 3.25 -7.96
N ASP A 186 -7.10 2.72 -9.14
CA ASP A 186 -6.06 3.29 -10.01
C ASP A 186 -6.44 4.71 -10.50
N SER A 187 -7.73 4.96 -10.73
CA SER A 187 -8.23 6.29 -11.09
C SER A 187 -8.40 7.22 -9.89
N GLN A 188 -8.77 6.69 -8.74
CA GLN A 188 -8.98 7.44 -7.49
C GLN A 188 -8.43 6.67 -6.28
N PRO A 189 -7.13 6.82 -5.97
CA PRO A 189 -6.43 6.04 -4.94
C PRO A 189 -6.97 6.18 -3.51
N ASN A 190 -7.65 7.29 -3.22
CA ASN A 190 -8.26 7.57 -1.91
C ASN A 190 -9.72 7.09 -1.80
N LEU A 191 -10.27 6.42 -2.82
CA LEU A 191 -11.67 5.99 -2.84
C LEU A 191 -12.00 5.07 -1.65
N VAL A 192 -11.10 4.13 -1.36
CA VAL A 192 -11.25 3.13 -0.29
C VAL A 192 -9.95 3.05 0.51
N GLY A 193 -10.06 3.14 1.84
CA GLY A 193 -8.93 2.92 2.76
C GLY A 193 -8.72 1.44 3.08
N ALA A 194 -7.55 1.10 3.63
CA ALA A 194 -7.12 -0.28 3.89
C ALA A 194 -8.07 -1.05 4.85
N SER A 195 -8.64 -0.37 5.83
CA SER A 195 -9.61 -0.98 6.75
C SER A 195 -10.90 -1.35 6.03
N THR A 196 -11.37 -0.49 5.13
CA THR A 196 -12.55 -0.76 4.31
C THR A 196 -12.27 -1.84 3.27
N ALA A 197 -11.10 -1.81 2.61
CA ALA A 197 -10.67 -2.86 1.70
C ALA A 197 -10.71 -4.24 2.38
N LYS A 198 -10.18 -4.35 3.59
CA LYS A 198 -10.25 -5.59 4.37
C LYS A 198 -11.69 -6.00 4.69
N ALA A 199 -12.57 -5.07 5.07
CA ALA A 199 -13.98 -5.37 5.34
C ALA A 199 -14.74 -5.81 4.08
N LEU A 200 -14.38 -5.28 2.90
CA LEU A 200 -14.98 -5.70 1.63
C LEU A 200 -14.71 -7.16 1.29
N LEU A 201 -13.58 -7.73 1.75
CA LEU A 201 -13.24 -9.14 1.53
C LEU A 201 -14.22 -10.10 2.21
N GLU A 202 -14.86 -9.68 3.30
CA GLU A 202 -15.87 -10.50 4.00
C GLU A 202 -17.10 -10.81 3.12
N TYR A 203 -17.35 -9.97 2.12
CA TYR A 203 -18.46 -10.11 1.17
C TYR A 203 -18.08 -10.83 -0.13
N GLN A 204 -16.80 -11.15 -0.32
CA GLN A 204 -16.34 -12.05 -1.38
C GLN A 204 -16.36 -13.48 -0.83
N PRO A 205 -16.54 -14.52 -1.47
CA PRO A 205 -16.60 -14.87 -2.88
C PRO A 205 -18.00 -14.90 -3.47
N VAL A 206 -19.06 -14.74 -2.67
CA VAL A 206 -20.44 -14.97 -3.10
C VAL A 206 -21.10 -13.71 -3.69
N GLN A 207 -20.53 -12.51 -3.41
CA GLN A 207 -21.20 -11.23 -3.67
C GLN A 207 -20.28 -10.19 -4.33
N LYS A 208 -19.29 -10.67 -5.11
CA LYS A 208 -18.34 -9.84 -5.85
C LYS A 208 -19.04 -8.66 -6.57
N GLN A 209 -20.16 -8.92 -7.24
CA GLN A 209 -20.89 -7.92 -8.01
C GLN A 209 -21.46 -6.79 -7.15
N VAL A 210 -21.90 -7.09 -5.92
CA VAL A 210 -22.40 -6.07 -4.99
C VAL A 210 -21.27 -5.17 -4.49
N VAL A 211 -20.09 -5.74 -4.26
CA VAL A 211 -18.89 -4.97 -3.87
C VAL A 211 -18.49 -4.01 -5.00
N ILE A 212 -18.44 -4.49 -6.25
CA ILE A 212 -18.12 -3.67 -7.42
C ILE A 212 -19.12 -2.52 -7.57
N GLU A 213 -20.45 -2.83 -7.55
CA GLU A 213 -21.49 -1.82 -7.66
C GLU A 213 -21.42 -0.79 -6.53
N GLY A 214 -21.15 -1.23 -5.30
CA GLY A 214 -20.97 -0.35 -4.15
C GLY A 214 -19.82 0.63 -4.35
N CYS A 215 -18.66 0.16 -4.80
CA CYS A 215 -17.49 1.01 -5.07
C CYS A 215 -17.76 1.98 -6.24
N GLN A 216 -18.46 1.55 -7.29
CA GLN A 216 -18.89 2.44 -8.38
C GLN A 216 -19.84 3.54 -7.90
N ARG A 217 -20.77 3.22 -6.99
CA ARG A 217 -21.68 4.20 -6.38
C ARG A 217 -20.95 5.19 -5.49
N LEU A 218 -19.92 4.76 -4.78
CA LEU A 218 -19.05 5.62 -3.98
C LEU A 218 -18.28 6.59 -4.89
N LEU A 219 -17.67 6.09 -5.97
CA LEU A 219 -16.98 6.90 -6.97
C LEU A 219 -17.90 7.94 -7.62
N ALA A 220 -19.12 7.53 -7.96
CA ALA A 220 -20.14 8.42 -8.56
C ALA A 220 -20.77 9.41 -7.56
N GLY A 221 -20.33 9.43 -6.30
CA GLY A 221 -20.89 10.31 -5.27
C GLY A 221 -22.32 9.97 -4.82
N ARG A 222 -22.87 8.81 -5.24
CA ARG A 222 -24.18 8.32 -4.79
C ARG A 222 -24.15 7.77 -3.36
N ILE A 223 -22.97 7.36 -2.91
CA ILE A 223 -22.64 7.02 -1.53
C ILE A 223 -21.54 7.99 -1.12
N GLN A 224 -21.69 8.63 0.04
CA GLN A 224 -20.81 9.74 0.43
C GLN A 224 -19.61 9.30 1.29
N THR A 225 -19.71 8.16 1.96
CA THR A 225 -18.67 7.72 2.90
C THR A 225 -18.41 6.21 2.79
N GLN A 226 -17.22 5.77 3.20
CA GLN A 226 -16.86 4.36 3.24
C GLN A 226 -17.70 3.57 4.25
N VAL A 227 -18.13 4.21 5.34
CA VAL A 227 -19.05 3.59 6.31
C VAL A 227 -20.43 3.34 5.67
N ALA A 228 -20.94 4.30 4.93
CA ALA A 228 -22.20 4.15 4.19
C ALA A 228 -22.09 3.09 3.08
N LEU A 229 -20.91 2.94 2.46
CA LEU A 229 -20.62 1.87 1.50
C LEU A 229 -20.80 0.49 2.14
N LEU A 230 -20.15 0.24 3.27
CA LEU A 230 -20.24 -1.03 3.98
C LEU A 230 -21.68 -1.31 4.44
N ALA A 231 -22.38 -0.30 4.96
CA ALA A 231 -23.79 -0.44 5.36
C ALA A 231 -24.70 -0.77 4.15
N TRP A 232 -24.48 -0.11 3.01
CA TRP A 232 -25.22 -0.37 1.78
C TRP A 232 -24.98 -1.81 1.28
N ILE A 233 -23.72 -2.24 1.20
CA ILE A 233 -23.37 -3.62 0.81
C ILE A 233 -24.05 -4.62 1.74
N HIS A 234 -23.94 -4.42 3.06
CA HIS A 234 -24.57 -5.29 4.04
C HIS A 234 -26.09 -5.40 3.84
N GLN A 235 -26.76 -4.29 3.54
CA GLN A 235 -28.19 -4.28 3.24
C GLN A 235 -28.51 -5.04 1.95
N GLN A 236 -27.75 -4.86 0.87
CA GLN A 236 -27.97 -5.58 -0.40
C GLN A 236 -27.81 -7.09 -0.21
N VAL A 237 -26.80 -7.48 0.58
CA VAL A 237 -26.51 -8.87 0.92
C VAL A 237 -27.66 -9.51 1.69
N ARG A 238 -28.23 -8.80 2.67
CA ARG A 238 -29.39 -9.29 3.43
C ARG A 238 -30.66 -9.36 2.60
N ASN A 239 -30.87 -8.41 1.68
CA ASN A 239 -32.09 -8.29 0.89
C ASN A 239 -32.10 -9.18 -0.37
N LYS A 240 -30.92 -9.62 -0.82
CA LYS A 240 -30.79 -10.60 -1.92
C LYS A 240 -30.01 -11.81 -1.41
N PRO A 241 -30.67 -12.79 -0.78
CA PRO A 241 -30.00 -14.06 -0.53
C PRO A 241 -29.54 -14.60 -1.88
N VAL A 242 -28.22 -14.73 -2.06
CA VAL A 242 -27.64 -15.28 -3.29
C VAL A 242 -28.08 -16.75 -3.35
N ARG A 243 -29.09 -17.04 -4.15
CA ARG A 243 -29.42 -18.38 -4.57
C ARG A 243 -28.64 -18.66 -5.85
N GLN A 244 -27.46 -19.24 -5.73
CA GLN A 244 -26.83 -19.89 -6.88
C GLN A 244 -27.50 -21.26 -7.05
N GLU A 245 -28.26 -21.39 -8.12
CA GLU A 245 -28.88 -22.66 -8.52
C GLU A 245 -28.01 -23.29 -9.60
N GLN A 246 -27.35 -24.40 -9.28
CA GLN A 246 -26.62 -25.22 -10.22
C GLN A 246 -27.44 -26.47 -10.53
N ARG A 247 -27.74 -26.70 -11.81
CA ARG A 247 -28.43 -27.91 -12.25
C ARG A 247 -27.45 -29.06 -12.33
N ILE A 248 -27.85 -30.21 -11.79
CA ILE A 248 -27.12 -31.47 -11.97
C ILE A 248 -27.77 -32.17 -13.17
N LEU A 249 -26.98 -32.44 -14.21
CA LEU A 249 -27.43 -33.12 -15.42
C LEU A 249 -26.93 -34.57 -15.42
N ASP A 250 -27.68 -35.46 -16.00
CA ASP A 250 -27.21 -36.81 -16.32
C ASP A 250 -26.39 -36.86 -17.59
N GLN A 251 -25.87 -38.02 -17.96
CA GLN A 251 -25.06 -38.22 -19.17
C GLN A 251 -25.80 -37.90 -20.47
N ALA A 252 -27.13 -37.87 -20.46
CA ALA A 252 -27.99 -37.51 -21.57
C ALA A 252 -28.39 -36.02 -21.59
N GLY A 253 -27.92 -35.23 -20.59
CA GLY A 253 -28.21 -33.80 -20.46
C GLY A 253 -29.55 -33.50 -19.77
N ALA A 254 -30.24 -34.47 -19.20
CA ALA A 254 -31.48 -34.26 -18.48
C ALA A 254 -31.19 -33.80 -17.03
N THR A 255 -31.96 -32.84 -16.51
CA THR A 255 -31.79 -32.34 -15.15
C THR A 255 -32.28 -33.37 -14.13
N ILE A 256 -31.36 -33.91 -13.32
CA ILE A 256 -31.66 -34.90 -12.28
C ILE A 256 -31.67 -34.29 -10.87
N GLY A 257 -31.21 -33.06 -10.73
CA GLY A 257 -31.22 -32.37 -9.44
C GLY A 257 -30.75 -30.92 -9.55
N LYS A 258 -30.70 -30.24 -8.38
CA LYS A 258 -30.26 -28.87 -8.23
C LYS A 258 -29.47 -28.71 -6.96
N ILE A 259 -28.37 -27.97 -7.03
CA ILE A 259 -27.63 -27.48 -5.88
C ILE A 259 -28.01 -26.01 -5.68
N ILE A 260 -28.55 -25.69 -4.52
CA ILE A 260 -28.89 -24.32 -4.15
C ILE A 260 -27.93 -23.88 -3.04
N VAL A 261 -27.01 -22.97 -3.38
CA VAL A 261 -26.13 -22.36 -2.40
C VAL A 261 -26.74 -21.06 -1.91
N GLY A 262 -27.07 -20.99 -0.64
CA GLY A 262 -27.63 -19.81 0.02
C GLY A 262 -26.69 -19.29 1.11
N THR A 263 -26.97 -18.10 1.62
CA THR A 263 -26.23 -17.48 2.73
C THR A 263 -26.26 -18.28 4.03
N SER A 264 -27.23 -19.16 4.19
CA SER A 264 -27.43 -20.02 5.38
C SER A 264 -26.98 -21.46 5.20
N GLY A 265 -26.45 -21.83 4.02
CA GLY A 265 -25.98 -23.17 3.73
C GLY A 265 -26.24 -23.63 2.30
N LEU A 266 -25.90 -24.90 2.07
CA LEU A 266 -26.07 -25.59 0.81
C LEU A 266 -27.30 -26.50 0.92
N LYS A 267 -28.27 -26.35 -0.01
CA LYS A 267 -29.42 -27.23 -0.13
C LYS A 267 -29.30 -28.03 -1.43
N LEU A 268 -29.34 -29.35 -1.32
CA LEU A 268 -29.36 -30.25 -2.45
C LEU A 268 -30.82 -30.76 -2.65
N GLU A 269 -31.35 -30.58 -3.84
CA GLU A 269 -32.67 -31.12 -4.22
C GLU A 269 -32.51 -32.09 -5.40
N SER A 270 -32.95 -33.34 -5.24
CA SER A 270 -32.97 -34.31 -6.34
C SER A 270 -34.15 -35.25 -6.16
N LYS A 271 -34.72 -35.69 -7.30
CA LYS A 271 -35.78 -36.70 -7.34
C LYS A 271 -35.24 -38.12 -7.56
N ILE A 272 -33.99 -38.27 -7.93
CA ILE A 272 -33.43 -39.55 -8.41
C ILE A 272 -32.24 -39.99 -7.54
N ILE A 273 -31.60 -39.05 -6.83
CA ILE A 273 -30.37 -39.31 -6.06
C ILE A 273 -30.74 -39.47 -4.58
N ASP A 274 -30.21 -40.53 -3.96
CA ASP A 274 -30.30 -40.72 -2.52
C ASP A 274 -29.49 -39.64 -1.79
N LEU A 275 -30.20 -38.59 -1.36
CA LEU A 275 -29.61 -37.43 -0.71
C LEU A 275 -28.91 -37.76 0.60
N VAL A 276 -29.31 -38.81 1.29
CA VAL A 276 -28.70 -39.27 2.54
C VAL A 276 -27.27 -39.79 2.27
N LYS A 277 -27.08 -40.57 1.20
CA LYS A 277 -25.76 -41.07 0.80
C LYS A 277 -24.84 -39.96 0.37
N ILE A 278 -25.33 -38.92 -0.31
CA ILE A 278 -24.51 -37.77 -0.72
C ILE A 278 -24.13 -36.92 0.49
N GLU A 279 -25.03 -36.70 1.43
CA GLU A 279 -24.76 -35.97 2.65
C GLU A 279 -23.68 -36.66 3.49
N GLU A 280 -23.74 -37.99 3.62
CA GLU A 280 -22.73 -38.78 4.31
C GLU A 280 -21.35 -38.70 3.60
N MET A 281 -21.36 -38.79 2.27
CA MET A 281 -20.12 -38.69 1.46
C MET A 281 -19.49 -37.30 1.56
N LEU A 282 -20.32 -36.22 1.51
CA LEU A 282 -19.85 -34.84 1.70
C LEU A 282 -19.30 -34.62 3.11
N LYS A 283 -19.98 -35.09 4.15
CA LYS A 283 -19.51 -35.03 5.55
C LYS A 283 -18.19 -35.75 5.71
N ARG A 284 -18.02 -36.90 5.07
CA ARG A 284 -16.78 -37.68 5.11
C ARG A 284 -15.65 -36.93 4.42
N THR A 285 -15.86 -36.42 3.20
CA THR A 285 -14.85 -35.67 2.44
C THR A 285 -14.45 -34.37 3.13
N LEU A 286 -15.39 -33.63 3.70
CA LEU A 286 -15.09 -32.40 4.45
C LEU A 286 -14.29 -32.69 5.72
N LYS A 287 -14.61 -33.80 6.40
CA LYS A 287 -13.86 -34.25 7.59
C LYS A 287 -12.41 -34.67 7.26
N GLU A 288 -12.24 -35.34 6.11
CA GLU A 288 -10.91 -35.74 5.58
C GLU A 288 -10.07 -34.50 5.18
N GLN A 289 -10.72 -33.40 4.79
CA GLN A 289 -10.06 -32.10 4.50
C GLN A 289 -9.89 -31.20 5.73
N GLY A 290 -10.24 -31.67 6.93
CA GLY A 290 -9.99 -30.95 8.18
C GLY A 290 -11.08 -29.94 8.57
N TYR A 291 -12.22 -29.92 7.90
CA TYR A 291 -13.37 -29.11 8.30
C TYR A 291 -14.12 -29.74 9.48
N ARG A 292 -14.43 -28.95 10.51
CA ARG A 292 -15.35 -29.36 11.60
C ARG A 292 -16.79 -29.13 11.14
N LEU A 293 -17.58 -30.20 11.09
CA LEU A 293 -19.02 -30.20 10.79
C LEU A 293 -19.80 -30.23 12.09
#